data_f8810732509c67919e1e915a8498de75
#
_entry.id   f8810732509c67919e1e915a8498de75
#
_cell.length_a   1.000
_cell.length_b   1.000
_cell.length_c   1.000
_cell.angle_alpha   90.00
_cell.angle_beta   90.00
_cell.angle_gamma   90.00
#
_symmetry.space_group_name_H-M   'P 1'
#
loop_
_entity.id
_entity.type
_entity.pdbx_description
1 polymer ?
#
loop_
_entity_poly.entity_id
_entity_poly.type
_entity_poly.pdbx_seq_one_letter_code
_entity_poly.pdbx_strand_id
1 'polypeptide(L)'
;MSQLVNESLTRYKAYLSADDFAKLQSVTSQAAPLSVRINLLKNPKPLESLNDWRSRYGWQTKPVPFWNAACQILRSETLASQTVEHRFGYYYIQDAASILPVALFDPIQADQLILDMAASPGGKTTQLMDRSLDKAFILANDSSFSRLNALRVVSQTWGLANYAICNYPGEKIGD
;
A
#
# COMPACT_ATOMS: atom_id res chain seq x y z
N MET A 1 20.69 -11.40 -11.13
CA MET A 1 19.85 -10.30 -11.66
C MET A 1 19.53 -10.62 -13.11
N SER A 2 18.27 -10.57 -13.52
CA SER A 2 17.94 -10.85 -14.92
C SER A 2 18.53 -9.76 -15.84
N GLN A 3 18.93 -10.13 -17.05
CA GLN A 3 19.48 -9.22 -18.07
C GLN A 3 18.56 -8.01 -18.31
N LEU A 4 17.24 -8.22 -18.28
CA LEU A 4 16.20 -7.19 -18.39
C LEU A 4 16.26 -6.11 -17.29
N VAL A 5 16.58 -6.47 -16.05
CA VAL A 5 16.71 -5.50 -14.96
C VAL A 5 17.92 -4.60 -15.18
N ASN A 6 19.05 -5.16 -15.61
CA ASN A 6 20.25 -4.37 -15.91
C ASN A 6 20.03 -3.40 -17.08
N GLU A 7 19.37 -3.82 -18.15
CA GLU A 7 19.02 -2.96 -19.28
C GLU A 7 18.10 -1.81 -18.85
N SER A 8 17.07 -2.13 -18.05
CA SER A 8 16.15 -1.12 -17.52
C SER A 8 16.83 -0.08 -16.61
N LEU A 9 17.84 -0.49 -15.85
CA LEU A 9 18.59 0.41 -14.97
C LEU A 9 19.54 1.32 -15.73
N THR A 10 20.08 0.87 -16.87
CA THR A 10 21.10 1.60 -17.65
C THR A 10 20.62 3.00 -18.05
N ARG A 11 19.32 3.20 -18.30
CA ARG A 11 18.71 4.52 -18.60
C ARG A 11 18.91 5.56 -17.51
N TYR A 12 19.06 5.14 -16.25
CA TYR A 12 19.25 6.06 -15.12
C TYR A 12 20.71 6.50 -14.97
N LYS A 13 21.65 5.84 -15.67
CA LYS A 13 23.07 6.14 -15.59
C LYS A 13 23.40 7.58 -16.04
N ALA A 14 22.59 8.15 -16.92
CA ALA A 14 22.75 9.53 -17.38
C ALA A 14 22.34 10.59 -16.34
N TYR A 15 21.59 10.21 -15.31
CA TYR A 15 20.99 11.11 -14.31
C TYR A 15 21.59 10.96 -12.92
N LEU A 16 22.42 9.95 -12.69
CA LEU A 16 22.99 9.62 -11.39
C LEU A 16 24.51 9.70 -11.40
N SER A 17 25.10 10.03 -10.26
CA SER A 17 26.53 9.86 -10.06
C SER A 17 26.91 8.38 -10.15
N ALA A 18 28.21 8.08 -10.39
CA ALA A 18 28.68 6.69 -10.45
C ALA A 18 28.39 5.94 -9.13
N ASP A 19 28.56 6.62 -7.99
CA ASP A 19 28.29 6.05 -6.66
C ASP A 19 26.80 5.77 -6.43
N ASP A 20 25.93 6.70 -6.83
CA ASP A 20 24.48 6.52 -6.67
C ASP A 20 23.95 5.45 -7.63
N PHE A 21 24.52 5.36 -8.84
CA PHE A 21 24.18 4.28 -9.75
C PHE A 21 24.63 2.91 -9.21
N ALA A 22 25.80 2.81 -8.61
CA ALA A 22 26.27 1.59 -7.96
C ALA A 22 25.37 1.20 -6.76
N LYS A 23 24.94 2.18 -5.95
CA LYS A 23 23.96 1.95 -4.88
C LYS A 23 22.62 1.45 -5.44
N LEU A 24 22.09 2.07 -6.50
CA LEU A 24 20.87 1.63 -7.17
C LEU A 24 20.98 0.17 -7.62
N GLN A 25 22.08 -0.20 -8.26
CA GLN A 25 22.33 -1.58 -8.69
C GLN A 25 22.36 -2.56 -7.51
N SER A 26 23.01 -2.19 -6.41
CA SER A 26 23.11 -3.04 -5.21
C SER A 26 21.75 -3.25 -4.54
N VAL A 27 20.94 -2.21 -4.44
CA VAL A 27 19.60 -2.28 -3.82
C VAL A 27 18.64 -3.10 -4.69
N THR A 28 18.67 -2.92 -6.00
CA THR A 28 17.78 -3.65 -6.92
C THR A 28 18.16 -5.12 -7.10
N SER A 29 19.34 -5.51 -6.66
CA SER A 29 19.75 -6.94 -6.63
C SER A 29 19.14 -7.72 -5.47
N GLN A 30 18.60 -7.04 -4.47
CA GLN A 30 18.00 -7.64 -3.29
C GLN A 30 16.48 -7.63 -3.41
N ALA A 31 15.83 -8.71 -2.97
CA ALA A 31 14.38 -8.72 -2.84
C ALA A 31 13.95 -7.71 -1.76
N ALA A 32 13.02 -6.82 -2.10
CA ALA A 32 12.46 -5.90 -1.13
C ALA A 32 11.72 -6.68 -0.02
N PRO A 33 11.90 -6.32 1.26
CA PRO A 33 11.15 -6.92 2.34
C PRO A 33 9.65 -6.70 2.14
N LEU A 34 8.86 -7.73 2.43
CA LEU A 34 7.41 -7.61 2.45
C LEU A 34 6.99 -6.56 3.48
N SER A 35 6.07 -5.68 3.11
CA SER A 35 5.51 -4.72 4.07
C SER A 35 4.03 -5.01 4.32
N VAL A 36 3.60 -4.72 5.54
CA VAL A 36 2.19 -4.73 5.93
C VAL A 36 1.80 -3.34 6.43
N ARG A 37 0.62 -2.89 6.02
CA ARG A 37 -0.02 -1.67 6.48
C ARG A 37 -1.26 -2.04 7.29
N ILE A 38 -1.30 -1.58 8.53
CA ILE A 38 -2.35 -1.91 9.49
C ILE A 38 -3.60 -1.07 9.17
N ASN A 39 -4.75 -1.72 9.19
CA ASN A 39 -6.06 -1.09 9.04
C ASN A 39 -6.41 -0.31 10.31
N LEU A 40 -6.39 1.01 10.24
CA LEU A 40 -6.67 1.88 11.39
C LEU A 40 -8.15 1.90 11.79
N LEU A 41 -9.06 1.56 10.88
CA LEU A 41 -10.50 1.47 11.17
C LEU A 41 -10.81 0.27 12.07
N LYS A 42 -10.05 -0.82 11.92
CA LYS A 42 -10.21 -2.05 12.72
C LYS A 42 -9.25 -2.16 13.90
N ASN A 43 -8.13 -1.42 13.84
CA ASN A 43 -7.09 -1.44 14.85
C ASN A 43 -6.80 -0.01 15.33
N PRO A 44 -7.58 0.53 16.24
CA PRO A 44 -7.37 1.89 16.75
C PRO A 44 -6.03 2.02 17.52
N LYS A 45 -5.44 0.90 17.91
CA LYS A 45 -4.14 0.81 18.58
C LYS A 45 -3.18 -0.06 17.75
N PRO A 46 -2.67 0.41 16.62
CA PRO A 46 -1.94 -0.40 15.65
C PRO A 46 -0.66 -1.03 16.21
N LEU A 47 0.02 -0.37 17.15
CA LEU A 47 1.25 -0.90 17.76
C LEU A 47 0.96 -2.09 18.71
N GLU A 48 -0.17 -2.07 19.44
CA GLU A 48 -0.59 -3.20 20.28
C GLU A 48 -0.90 -4.41 19.41
N SER A 49 -1.70 -4.24 18.34
CA SER A 49 -1.98 -5.29 17.38
C SER A 49 -0.72 -5.86 16.73
N LEU A 50 0.22 -5.00 16.33
CA LEU A 50 1.48 -5.44 15.74
C LEU A 50 2.33 -6.27 16.72
N ASN A 51 2.38 -5.89 18.00
CA ASN A 51 3.13 -6.64 19.01
C ASN A 51 2.51 -8.03 19.25
N ASP A 52 1.19 -8.15 19.26
CA ASP A 52 0.49 -9.42 19.34
C ASP A 52 0.83 -10.33 18.14
N TRP A 53 0.79 -9.78 16.92
CA TRP A 53 1.13 -10.54 15.71
C TRP A 53 2.61 -10.94 15.64
N ARG A 54 3.52 -10.07 16.11
CA ARG A 54 4.95 -10.41 16.25
C ARG A 54 5.13 -11.63 17.14
N SER A 55 4.47 -11.64 18.29
CA SER A 55 4.54 -12.76 19.25
C SER A 55 3.91 -14.03 18.68
N ARG A 56 2.74 -13.90 18.01
CA ARG A 56 1.96 -15.03 17.52
C ARG A 56 2.59 -15.71 16.30
N TYR A 57 3.19 -14.92 15.40
CA TYR A 57 3.66 -15.38 14.09
C TYR A 57 5.20 -15.35 13.94
N GLY A 58 5.92 -15.08 15.01
CA GLY A 58 7.38 -14.99 14.97
C GLY A 58 7.90 -13.87 14.07
N TRP A 59 7.17 -12.75 13.92
CA TRP A 59 7.58 -11.68 13.02
C TRP A 59 8.70 -10.84 13.60
N GLN A 60 9.81 -10.76 12.87
CA GLN A 60 10.83 -9.73 13.06
C GLN A 60 10.55 -8.59 12.09
N THR A 61 10.30 -7.41 12.63
CA THR A 61 9.84 -6.28 11.80
C THR A 61 10.70 -5.05 11.97
N LYS A 62 10.69 -4.20 10.92
CA LYS A 62 11.25 -2.86 10.92
C LYS A 62 10.13 -1.86 10.60
N PRO A 63 10.03 -0.72 11.31
CA PRO A 63 9.02 0.28 11.01
C PRO A 63 9.22 0.89 9.61
N VAL A 64 8.13 1.29 8.97
CA VAL A 64 8.16 2.14 7.77
C VAL A 64 8.27 3.60 8.25
N PRO A 65 9.35 4.33 7.93
CA PRO A 65 9.65 5.62 8.60
C PRO A 65 8.59 6.69 8.41
N PHE A 66 7.88 6.68 7.31
CA PHE A 66 6.90 7.69 6.90
C PHE A 66 5.44 7.27 7.16
N TRP A 67 5.21 6.09 7.78
CA TRP A 67 3.87 5.61 8.13
C TRP A 67 3.92 4.74 9.39
N ASN A 68 3.50 5.28 10.52
CA ASN A 68 3.59 4.62 11.83
C ASN A 68 2.70 3.37 11.98
N ALA A 69 1.68 3.23 11.13
CA ALA A 69 0.83 2.04 11.07
C ALA A 69 1.30 1.04 10.00
N ALA A 70 2.59 1.00 9.67
CA ALA A 70 3.16 0.02 8.75
C ALA A 70 4.53 -0.47 9.21
N CYS A 71 4.85 -1.69 8.83
CA CYS A 71 6.17 -2.27 9.06
C CYS A 71 6.59 -3.18 7.90
N GLN A 72 7.89 -3.32 7.74
CA GLN A 72 8.50 -4.34 6.90
C GLN A 72 8.70 -5.61 7.72
N ILE A 73 8.36 -6.77 7.18
CA ILE A 73 8.61 -8.07 7.77
C ILE A 73 9.95 -8.57 7.24
N LEU A 74 10.94 -8.65 8.12
CA LEU A 74 12.29 -9.11 7.78
C LEU A 74 12.39 -10.63 7.86
N ARG A 75 11.65 -11.24 8.81
CA ARG A 75 11.55 -12.68 9.02
C ARG A 75 10.18 -13.00 9.61
N SER A 76 9.65 -14.17 9.26
CA SER A 76 8.40 -14.69 9.81
C SER A 76 8.41 -16.23 9.80
N GLU A 77 7.75 -16.83 10.77
CA GLU A 77 7.48 -18.28 10.80
C GLU A 77 6.23 -18.61 10.00
N THR A 78 5.24 -17.69 10.00
CA THR A 78 4.00 -17.81 9.22
C THR A 78 3.93 -16.67 8.20
N LEU A 79 3.69 -16.98 6.93
CA LEU A 79 3.55 -15.98 5.88
C LEU A 79 2.38 -15.03 6.20
N ALA A 80 2.60 -13.73 6.04
CA ALA A 80 1.57 -12.72 6.29
C ALA A 80 0.27 -12.98 5.49
N SER A 81 0.37 -13.49 4.26
CA SER A 81 -0.79 -13.84 3.44
C SER A 81 -1.62 -15.02 3.95
N GLN A 82 -1.09 -15.81 4.88
CA GLN A 82 -1.75 -17.01 5.43
C GLN A 82 -2.43 -16.76 6.79
N THR A 83 -2.26 -15.57 7.37
CA THR A 83 -2.85 -15.27 8.68
C THR A 83 -4.35 -14.98 8.57
N VAL A 84 -5.05 -15.18 9.67
CA VAL A 84 -6.48 -14.87 9.76
C VAL A 84 -6.73 -13.36 9.68
N GLU A 85 -5.83 -12.57 10.24
CA GLU A 85 -5.90 -11.11 10.21
C GLU A 85 -5.83 -10.56 8.79
N HIS A 86 -4.98 -11.12 7.93
CA HIS A 86 -4.96 -10.74 6.52
C HIS A 86 -6.29 -11.02 5.83
N ARG A 87 -6.88 -12.20 6.05
CA ARG A 87 -8.17 -12.60 5.47
C ARG A 87 -9.32 -11.69 5.90
N PHE A 88 -9.27 -11.19 7.13
CA PHE A 88 -10.29 -10.29 7.67
C PHE A 88 -9.94 -8.80 7.50
N GLY A 89 -8.89 -8.46 6.75
CA GLY A 89 -8.52 -7.09 6.43
C GLY A 89 -8.05 -6.26 7.61
N TYR A 90 -7.39 -6.87 8.58
CA TYR A 90 -6.74 -6.15 9.69
C TYR A 90 -5.42 -5.51 9.25
N TYR A 91 -4.85 -5.97 8.15
CA TYR A 91 -3.75 -5.31 7.45
C TYR A 91 -3.75 -5.63 5.95
N TYR A 92 -3.07 -4.80 5.20
CA TYR A 92 -2.85 -4.94 3.76
C TYR A 92 -1.38 -5.24 3.48
N ILE A 93 -1.11 -6.17 2.57
CA ILE A 93 0.24 -6.49 2.12
C ILE A 93 0.56 -5.63 0.90
N GLN A 94 1.59 -4.80 0.99
CA GLN A 94 2.04 -3.95 -0.12
C GLN A 94 3.50 -3.54 0.04
N ASP A 95 4.13 -3.06 -1.03
CA ASP A 95 5.46 -2.47 -0.95
C ASP A 95 5.46 -1.20 -0.09
N ALA A 96 6.50 -1.00 0.70
CA ALA A 96 6.65 0.21 1.50
C ALA A 96 6.61 1.48 0.63
N ALA A 97 7.24 1.46 -0.54
CA ALA A 97 7.21 2.57 -1.50
C ALA A 97 5.78 2.93 -1.94
N SER A 98 4.87 1.95 -2.03
CA SER A 98 3.47 2.19 -2.40
C SER A 98 2.65 2.90 -1.32
N ILE A 99 3.15 2.95 -0.07
CA ILE A 99 2.54 3.69 1.05
C ILE A 99 2.88 5.19 0.96
N LEU A 100 4.03 5.54 0.39
CA LEU A 100 4.56 6.90 0.39
C LEU A 100 3.64 7.94 -0.28
N PRO A 101 3.05 7.71 -1.47
CA PRO A 101 2.22 8.73 -2.12
C PRO A 101 1.08 9.22 -1.24
N VAL A 102 0.37 8.33 -0.54
CA VAL A 102 -0.71 8.72 0.38
C VAL A 102 -0.17 9.32 1.67
N ALA A 103 1.02 8.92 2.13
CA ALA A 103 1.65 9.52 3.30
C ALA A 103 2.03 10.99 3.09
N LEU A 104 2.25 11.41 1.83
CA LEU A 104 2.58 12.78 1.45
C LEU A 104 1.35 13.68 1.26
N PHE A 105 0.13 13.14 1.27
CA PHE A 105 -1.06 13.98 1.25
C PHE A 105 -1.11 14.87 2.49
N ASP A 106 -1.64 16.07 2.32
CA ASP A 106 -2.04 16.91 3.44
C ASP A 106 -3.08 16.19 4.33
N PRO A 107 -3.28 16.64 5.58
CA PRO A 107 -4.32 16.05 6.42
C PRO A 107 -5.67 16.04 5.70
N ILE A 108 -6.24 14.86 5.54
CA ILE A 108 -7.51 14.68 4.85
C ILE A 108 -8.64 15.11 5.79
N GLN A 109 -9.46 16.06 5.32
CA GLN A 109 -10.63 16.54 6.06
C GLN A 109 -11.84 15.62 5.83
N ALA A 110 -12.79 15.67 6.76
CA ALA A 110 -13.97 14.79 6.76
C ALA A 110 -14.94 15.02 5.57
N ASP A 111 -14.93 16.23 5.00
CA ASP A 111 -15.84 16.65 3.93
C ASP A 111 -15.18 16.63 2.54
N GLN A 112 -13.96 16.15 2.46
CA GLN A 112 -13.23 16.09 1.18
C GLN A 112 -13.75 14.98 0.28
N LEU A 113 -13.85 15.31 -1.01
CA LEU A 113 -14.02 14.36 -2.10
C LEU A 113 -12.65 14.07 -2.73
N ILE A 114 -12.25 12.81 -2.73
CA ILE A 114 -10.93 12.39 -3.25
C ILE A 114 -11.14 11.44 -4.41
N LEU A 115 -10.43 11.67 -5.51
CA LEU A 115 -10.40 10.77 -6.67
C LEU A 115 -9.12 9.93 -6.63
N ASP A 116 -9.29 8.60 -6.54
CA ASP A 116 -8.24 7.64 -6.84
C ASP A 116 -8.43 7.14 -8.27
N MET A 117 -7.63 7.67 -9.21
CA MET A 117 -7.80 7.44 -10.66
C MET A 117 -7.42 6.05 -11.12
N ALA A 118 -6.58 5.33 -10.38
CA ALA A 118 -6.07 4.00 -10.70
C ALA A 118 -6.11 3.12 -9.45
N ALA A 119 -7.33 2.93 -8.94
CA ALA A 119 -7.58 2.47 -7.58
C ALA A 119 -7.25 0.98 -7.36
N SER A 120 -7.47 0.14 -8.38
CA SER A 120 -7.33 -1.32 -8.21
C SER A 120 -5.86 -1.75 -7.99
N PRO A 121 -5.62 -2.66 -7.06
CA PRO A 121 -6.58 -3.48 -6.28
C PRO A 121 -7.12 -2.84 -4.98
N GLY A 122 -6.79 -1.58 -4.63
CA GLY A 122 -7.37 -0.88 -3.48
C GLY A 122 -6.37 -0.45 -2.40
N GLY A 123 -5.07 -0.68 -2.60
CA GLY A 123 -4.06 -0.35 -1.58
C GLY A 123 -3.99 1.12 -1.21
N LYS A 124 -4.03 2.04 -2.19
CA LYS A 124 -4.03 3.49 -1.93
C LYS A 124 -5.42 3.98 -1.50
N THR A 125 -6.49 3.47 -2.12
CA THR A 125 -7.88 3.76 -1.72
C THR A 125 -8.11 3.51 -0.23
N THR A 126 -7.75 2.32 0.24
CA THR A 126 -7.89 1.95 1.66
C THR A 126 -6.99 2.77 2.58
N GLN A 127 -5.82 3.19 2.12
CA GLN A 127 -4.93 4.06 2.89
C GLN A 127 -5.47 5.49 3.01
N LEU A 128 -6.07 6.03 1.95
CA LEU A 128 -6.75 7.33 1.98
C LEU A 128 -7.88 7.32 3.01
N MET A 129 -8.65 6.24 3.07
CA MET A 129 -9.70 6.05 4.07
C MET A 129 -9.16 5.95 5.50
N ASP A 130 -8.04 5.23 5.71
CA ASP A 130 -7.37 5.21 7.02
C ASP A 130 -6.98 6.62 7.49
N ARG A 131 -6.49 7.48 6.58
CA ARG A 131 -6.09 8.86 6.92
C ARG A 131 -7.27 9.74 7.32
N SER A 132 -8.42 9.55 6.70
CA SER A 132 -9.64 10.30 7.01
C SER A 132 -10.46 9.66 8.13
N LEU A 133 -10.07 8.49 8.64
CA LEU A 133 -10.87 7.64 9.52
C LEU A 133 -12.26 7.38 8.91
N ASP A 134 -12.31 7.08 7.62
CA ASP A 134 -13.52 6.85 6.82
C ASP A 134 -14.51 8.03 6.80
N LYS A 135 -14.01 9.27 6.94
CA LYS A 135 -14.84 10.48 6.98
C LYS A 135 -14.86 11.26 5.66
N ALA A 136 -13.82 11.15 4.84
CA ALA A 136 -13.81 11.66 3.48
C ALA A 136 -14.57 10.72 2.54
N PHE A 137 -15.06 11.23 1.41
CA PHE A 137 -15.64 10.37 0.37
C PHE A 137 -14.60 10.09 -0.71
N ILE A 138 -14.40 8.82 -1.08
CA ILE A 138 -13.46 8.43 -2.12
C ILE A 138 -14.19 7.90 -3.35
N LEU A 139 -13.96 8.55 -4.49
CA LEU A 139 -14.32 7.99 -5.79
C LEU A 139 -13.15 7.15 -6.31
N ALA A 140 -13.29 5.84 -6.23
CA ALA A 140 -12.27 4.87 -6.63
C ALA A 140 -12.51 4.41 -8.06
N ASN A 141 -11.69 4.92 -8.99
CA ASN A 141 -11.78 4.61 -10.41
C ASN A 141 -10.71 3.59 -10.83
N ASP A 142 -11.06 2.70 -11.74
CA ASP A 142 -10.07 1.94 -12.51
C ASP A 142 -10.57 1.74 -13.93
N SER A 143 -9.74 2.02 -14.93
CA SER A 143 -10.10 1.87 -16.34
C SER A 143 -10.29 0.41 -16.77
N SER A 144 -9.73 -0.54 -16.02
CA SER A 144 -9.85 -1.98 -16.30
C SER A 144 -11.02 -2.59 -15.54
N PHE A 145 -12.10 -2.91 -16.25
CA PHE A 145 -13.28 -3.56 -15.68
C PHE A 145 -12.94 -4.88 -14.96
N SER A 146 -12.03 -5.67 -15.50
CA SER A 146 -11.63 -6.96 -14.91
C SER A 146 -10.96 -6.81 -13.54
N ARG A 147 -10.36 -5.65 -13.24
CA ARG A 147 -9.69 -5.35 -11.96
C ARG A 147 -10.64 -4.85 -10.88
N LEU A 148 -11.83 -4.39 -11.23
CA LEU A 148 -12.80 -3.82 -10.27
C LEU A 148 -13.26 -4.83 -9.22
N ASN A 149 -13.28 -6.13 -9.55
CA ASN A 149 -13.66 -7.15 -8.58
C ASN A 149 -12.66 -7.21 -7.41
N ALA A 150 -11.37 -7.12 -7.68
CA ALA A 150 -10.35 -7.07 -6.64
C ALA A 150 -10.52 -5.83 -5.75
N LEU A 151 -10.78 -4.65 -6.36
CA LEU A 151 -11.05 -3.41 -5.63
C LEU A 151 -12.27 -3.53 -4.70
N ARG A 152 -13.37 -4.12 -5.19
CA ARG A 152 -14.58 -4.36 -4.36
C ARG A 152 -14.29 -5.25 -3.17
N VAL A 153 -13.64 -6.39 -3.40
CA VAL A 153 -13.31 -7.34 -2.34
C VAL A 153 -12.41 -6.68 -1.29
N VAL A 154 -11.38 -5.95 -1.71
CA VAL A 154 -10.47 -5.25 -0.79
C VAL A 154 -11.22 -4.18 0.02
N SER A 155 -12.04 -3.35 -0.64
CA SER A 155 -12.81 -2.29 0.03
C SER A 155 -13.79 -2.86 1.06
N GLN A 156 -14.51 -3.91 0.72
CA GLN A 156 -15.44 -4.61 1.63
C GLN A 156 -14.70 -5.27 2.79
N THR A 157 -13.60 -5.99 2.50
CA THR A 157 -12.78 -6.65 3.53
C THR A 157 -12.15 -5.63 4.47
N TRP A 158 -11.79 -4.44 3.96
CA TRP A 158 -11.25 -3.34 4.78
C TRP A 158 -12.30 -2.72 5.68
N GLY A 159 -13.57 -2.75 5.28
CA GLY A 159 -14.71 -2.18 6.00
C GLY A 159 -14.98 -0.72 5.68
N LEU A 160 -14.73 -0.31 4.42
CA LEU A 160 -15.02 1.06 3.97
C LEU A 160 -16.53 1.30 3.88
N ALA A 161 -16.98 2.51 4.23
CA ALA A 161 -18.37 2.96 4.10
C ALA A 161 -18.50 4.14 3.13
N ASN A 162 -17.58 5.09 3.14
CA ASN A 162 -17.70 6.34 2.38
C ASN A 162 -16.93 6.29 1.05
N TYR A 163 -17.34 5.41 0.12
CA TYR A 163 -16.71 5.30 -1.19
C TYR A 163 -17.69 4.91 -2.30
N ALA A 164 -17.32 5.20 -3.54
CA ALA A 164 -17.95 4.65 -4.73
C ALA A 164 -16.87 4.10 -5.68
N ILE A 165 -17.24 3.08 -6.47
CA ILE A 165 -16.38 2.52 -7.49
C ILE A 165 -16.93 2.87 -8.86
N CYS A 166 -16.07 3.37 -9.74
CA CYS A 166 -16.42 3.62 -11.14
C CYS A 166 -15.40 3.00 -12.09
N ASN A 167 -15.81 2.87 -13.34
CA ASN A 167 -14.97 2.34 -14.43
C ASN A 167 -14.97 3.33 -15.58
N TYR A 168 -13.98 4.21 -15.56
CA TYR A 168 -13.83 5.24 -16.58
C TYR A 168 -12.38 5.36 -17.04
N PRO A 169 -12.12 5.65 -18.33
CA PRO A 169 -10.81 6.10 -18.76
C PRO A 169 -10.43 7.37 -18.01
N GLY A 170 -9.23 7.40 -17.41
CA GLY A 170 -8.82 8.51 -16.54
C GLY A 170 -8.85 9.87 -17.24
N GLU A 171 -8.53 9.90 -18.55
CA GLU A 171 -8.55 11.07 -19.40
C GLU A 171 -9.96 11.65 -19.67
N LYS A 172 -11.00 10.90 -19.31
CA LYS A 172 -12.41 11.31 -19.47
C LYS A 172 -13.11 11.65 -18.16
N ILE A 173 -12.38 11.62 -17.05
CA ILE A 173 -12.93 12.00 -15.75
C ILE A 173 -12.90 13.53 -15.69
N GLY A 174 -14.05 14.17 -15.65
CA GLY A 174 -14.20 15.62 -15.63
C GLY A 174 -14.84 16.23 -16.88
N ASP A 175 -15.13 15.38 -17.89
CA ASP A 175 -15.98 15.74 -19.01
C ASP A 175 -17.46 15.52 -18.61
#